data_dbc4b80899e231eb88355f2318bd4e54
#
_entry.id   dbc4b80899e231eb88355f2318bd4e54
#
_cell.length_a   1.000
_cell.length_b   1.000
_cell.length_c   1.000
_cell.angle_alpha   90.00
_cell.angle_beta   90.00
_cell.angle_gamma   90.00
#
_symmetry.space_group_name_H-M   'P 1'
#
loop_
_entity.id
_entity.type
_entity.pdbx_description
1 polymer ?
#
loop_
_entity_poly.entity_id
_entity_poly.type
_entity_poly.pdbx_seq_one_letter_code
_entity_poly.pdbx_strand_id
1 'polypeptide(L)'
;MQYGSKILEADFDFLIVPGWTANDLLQGKVMDAFINVRSMMEMNRKVIQNYFSVIQTSLRENGLFACINRYMKQVIKEANTTEINQMANYPFDAYWSPLLSFPSEIQPHIHLLIARRENHKPIYPFKEILKTVRQSVYRKL
;
A
#
# COMPACT_ATOMS: atom_id res chain seq x y z
N MET A 1 -1.25 16.87 -23.59
CA MET A 1 0.20 16.90 -23.38
C MET A 1 0.66 15.50 -23.00
N GLN A 2 1.37 14.82 -23.87
CA GLN A 2 1.97 13.51 -23.59
C GLN A 2 3.32 13.72 -22.91
N TYR A 3 3.35 13.83 -21.58
CA TYR A 3 4.60 13.92 -20.82
C TYR A 3 5.11 12.56 -20.32
N GLY A 4 4.30 11.49 -20.38
CA GLY A 4 4.58 10.27 -19.64
C GLY A 4 5.69 9.38 -20.18
N SER A 5 5.73 9.10 -21.47
CA SER A 5 6.65 8.09 -22.02
C SER A 5 8.11 8.53 -22.10
N LYS A 6 8.38 9.79 -22.35
CA LYS A 6 9.76 10.30 -22.48
C LYS A 6 10.51 10.45 -21.15
N ILE A 7 9.81 10.60 -20.04
CA ILE A 7 10.43 10.78 -18.71
C ILE A 7 11.06 9.47 -18.23
N LEU A 8 10.42 8.33 -18.49
CA LEU A 8 10.93 7.01 -18.06
C LEU A 8 12.10 6.50 -18.92
N GLU A 9 12.36 7.10 -20.06
CA GLU A 9 13.50 6.78 -20.93
C GLU A 9 14.76 7.56 -20.54
N ALA A 10 14.63 8.59 -19.69
CA ALA A 10 15.78 9.37 -19.23
C ALA A 10 16.52 8.61 -18.11
N ASP A 11 17.84 8.62 -18.16
CA ASP A 11 18.70 8.13 -17.09
C ASP A 11 18.68 9.12 -15.93
N PHE A 12 18.12 8.72 -14.78
CA PHE A 12 18.07 9.53 -13.58
C PHE A 12 18.10 8.67 -12.32
N ASP A 13 18.77 9.11 -11.27
CA ASP A 13 18.78 8.43 -9.97
C ASP A 13 17.48 8.68 -9.19
N PHE A 14 16.91 9.90 -9.31
CA PHE A 14 15.69 10.30 -8.62
C PHE A 14 14.76 11.09 -9.52
N LEU A 15 13.49 10.75 -9.48
CA LEU A 15 12.43 11.49 -10.15
C LEU A 15 11.37 11.92 -9.11
N ILE A 16 11.21 13.22 -8.92
CA ILE A 16 10.17 13.80 -8.06
C ILE A 16 9.04 14.31 -8.94
N VAL A 17 7.85 13.77 -8.76
CA VAL A 17 6.67 14.13 -9.54
C VAL A 17 5.45 14.37 -8.65
N PRO A 18 4.52 15.22 -9.07
CA PRO A 18 3.23 15.34 -8.39
C PRO A 18 2.46 14.01 -8.39
N GLY A 19 1.82 13.67 -7.26
CA GLY A 19 1.13 12.38 -7.10
C GLY A 19 0.02 12.11 -8.13
N TRP A 20 -0.60 13.16 -8.69
CA TRP A 20 -1.63 13.01 -9.73
C TRP A 20 -1.09 12.57 -11.09
N THR A 21 0.21 12.66 -11.32
CA THR A 21 0.85 12.18 -12.55
C THR A 21 1.24 10.69 -12.47
N ALA A 22 1.13 10.07 -11.32
CA ALA A 22 1.56 8.69 -11.10
C ALA A 22 0.84 7.68 -12.01
N ASN A 23 -0.45 7.87 -12.28
CA ASN A 23 -1.20 6.99 -13.18
C ASN A 23 -0.64 7.01 -14.61
N ASP A 24 -0.18 8.16 -15.09
CA ASP A 24 0.32 8.31 -16.46
C ASP A 24 1.77 7.83 -16.59
N LEU A 25 2.56 7.98 -15.52
CA LEU A 25 3.98 7.65 -15.52
C LEU A 25 4.27 6.17 -15.21
N LEU A 26 3.44 5.53 -14.38
CA LEU A 26 3.71 4.20 -13.82
C LEU A 26 2.85 3.10 -14.45
N GLN A 27 2.49 3.23 -15.72
CA GLN A 27 1.77 2.17 -16.44
C GLN A 27 2.72 1.04 -16.82
N GLY A 28 2.26 -0.22 -16.67
CA GLY A 28 2.90 -1.37 -17.31
C GLY A 28 3.99 -2.07 -16.53
N LYS A 29 3.86 -2.27 -15.23
CA LYS A 29 4.78 -3.12 -14.42
C LYS A 29 6.26 -2.69 -14.48
N VAL A 30 6.49 -1.44 -14.17
CA VAL A 30 7.80 -0.80 -14.22
C VAL A 30 8.52 -0.72 -12.87
N MET A 31 7.82 -1.00 -11.75
CA MET A 31 8.37 -0.89 -10.40
C MET A 31 8.76 -2.23 -9.81
N ASP A 32 9.92 -2.28 -9.17
CA ASP A 32 10.37 -3.41 -8.36
C ASP A 32 9.86 -3.31 -6.92
N ALA A 33 9.67 -2.11 -6.42
CA ALA A 33 9.14 -1.88 -5.08
C ALA A 33 8.30 -0.59 -5.00
N PHE A 34 7.29 -0.63 -4.13
CA PHE A 34 6.54 0.54 -3.69
C PHE A 34 6.63 0.64 -2.16
N ILE A 35 7.07 1.79 -1.67
CA ILE A 35 7.26 2.02 -0.24
C ILE A 35 6.36 3.16 0.24
N ASN A 36 5.59 2.90 1.29
CA ASN A 36 4.75 3.89 1.94
C ASN A 36 5.04 3.96 3.44
N VAL A 37 5.48 5.12 3.89
CA VAL A 37 5.79 5.37 5.29
C VAL A 37 4.86 6.45 5.85
N ARG A 38 4.01 6.07 6.80
CA ARG A 38 3.16 6.95 7.63
C ARG A 38 2.21 7.89 6.86
N SER A 39 1.95 7.66 5.59
CA SER A 39 1.08 8.52 4.78
C SER A 39 -0.28 7.90 4.46
N MET A 40 -0.37 6.63 4.08
CA MET A 40 -1.66 5.99 3.75
C MET A 40 -2.66 6.00 4.92
N MET A 41 -2.18 5.98 6.17
CA MET A 41 -3.06 6.05 7.34
C MET A 41 -3.80 7.39 7.48
N GLU A 42 -3.31 8.45 6.83
CA GLU A 42 -3.92 9.78 6.82
C GLU A 42 -4.88 9.99 5.64
N MET A 43 -4.85 9.10 4.66
CA MET A 43 -5.62 9.22 3.43
C MET A 43 -7.04 8.70 3.63
N ASN A 44 -8.00 9.30 2.93
CA ASN A 44 -9.33 8.74 2.85
C ASN A 44 -9.33 7.49 1.94
N ARG A 45 -10.40 6.69 2.04
CA ARG A 45 -10.51 5.40 1.36
C ARG A 45 -10.40 5.53 -0.17
N LYS A 46 -10.96 6.59 -0.76
CA LYS A 46 -10.92 6.82 -2.22
C LYS A 46 -9.49 7.06 -2.70
N VAL A 47 -8.72 7.84 -1.96
CA VAL A 47 -7.31 8.09 -2.26
C VAL A 47 -6.50 6.80 -2.16
N ILE A 48 -6.71 6.00 -1.11
CA ILE A 48 -6.05 4.69 -0.97
C ILE A 48 -6.40 3.77 -2.15
N GLN A 49 -7.66 3.74 -2.58
CA GLN A 49 -8.09 2.95 -3.75
C GLN A 49 -7.35 3.37 -5.03
N ASN A 50 -7.19 4.66 -5.26
CA ASN A 50 -6.44 5.17 -6.41
C ASN A 50 -4.96 4.75 -6.35
N TYR A 51 -4.31 4.87 -5.19
CA TYR A 51 -2.93 4.39 -5.02
C TYR A 51 -2.80 2.90 -5.28
N PHE A 52 -3.72 2.08 -4.77
CA PHE A 52 -3.69 0.64 -4.99
C PHE A 52 -3.93 0.26 -6.46
N SER A 53 -4.74 1.02 -7.19
CA SER A 53 -4.87 0.84 -8.63
C SER A 53 -3.51 0.99 -9.33
N VAL A 54 -2.76 2.04 -9.02
CA VAL A 54 -1.41 2.25 -9.57
C VAL A 54 -0.45 1.15 -9.12
N ILE A 55 -0.38 0.86 -7.81
CA ILE A 55 0.54 -0.12 -7.24
C ILE A 55 0.35 -1.50 -7.90
N GLN A 56 -0.91 -1.94 -8.03
CA GLN A 56 -1.22 -3.29 -8.54
C GLN A 56 -0.98 -3.44 -10.04
N THR A 57 -1.05 -2.36 -10.80
CA THR A 57 -0.77 -2.37 -12.24
C THR A 57 0.71 -2.14 -12.56
N SER A 58 1.45 -1.48 -11.68
CA SER A 58 2.82 -1.03 -11.93
C SER A 58 3.89 -1.89 -11.28
N LEU A 59 3.57 -2.62 -10.20
CA LEU A 59 4.51 -3.56 -9.62
C LEU A 59 4.70 -4.78 -10.53
N ARG A 60 5.96 -5.12 -10.78
CA ARG A 60 6.34 -6.34 -11.49
C ARG A 60 5.95 -7.58 -10.69
N GLU A 61 5.97 -8.70 -11.35
CA GLU A 61 5.97 -10.00 -10.67
C GLU A 61 7.15 -10.06 -9.68
N ASN A 62 6.90 -10.58 -8.49
CA ASN A 62 7.81 -10.57 -7.34
C ASN A 62 8.18 -9.17 -6.80
N GLY A 63 7.59 -8.11 -7.33
CA GLY A 63 7.75 -6.76 -6.81
C GLY A 63 7.19 -6.62 -5.39
N LEU A 64 7.74 -5.72 -4.61
CA LEU A 64 7.47 -5.57 -3.19
C LEU A 64 6.60 -4.35 -2.88
N PHE A 65 5.64 -4.53 -2.00
CA PHE A 65 4.92 -3.45 -1.34
C PHE A 65 5.33 -3.39 0.12
N ALA A 66 6.00 -2.32 0.53
CA ALA A 66 6.38 -2.08 1.92
C ALA A 66 5.52 -0.95 2.50
N CYS A 67 4.83 -1.23 3.60
CA CYS A 67 3.94 -0.29 4.25
C CYS A 67 4.25 -0.21 5.75
N ILE A 68 4.72 0.97 6.19
CA ILE A 68 5.01 1.27 7.59
C ILE A 68 4.01 2.31 8.06
N ASN A 69 2.91 1.87 8.63
CA ASN A 69 1.78 2.72 9.03
C ASN A 69 1.16 2.25 10.34
N ARG A 70 0.28 3.05 10.93
CA ARG A 70 -0.61 2.52 11.96
C ARG A 70 -1.45 1.41 11.36
N TYR A 71 -1.58 0.30 12.09
CA TYR A 71 -2.45 -0.79 11.66
C TYR A 71 -3.91 -0.33 11.55
N MET A 72 -4.33 0.51 12.49
CA MET A 72 -5.67 1.09 12.54
C MET A 72 -5.59 2.55 13.00
N LYS A 73 -6.30 3.42 12.32
CA LYS A 73 -6.44 4.84 12.69
C LYS A 73 -7.86 5.31 12.44
N GLN A 74 -8.38 6.09 13.38
CA GLN A 74 -9.61 6.84 13.21
C GLN A 74 -9.29 8.14 12.46
N VAL A 75 -9.95 8.38 11.34
CA VAL A 75 -9.81 9.59 10.53
C VAL A 75 -11.09 10.37 10.61
N ILE A 76 -11.00 11.66 10.96
CA ILE A 76 -12.14 12.57 10.98
C ILE A 76 -12.36 13.05 9.54
N LYS A 77 -13.56 12.85 9.03
CA LYS A 77 -14.00 13.34 7.72
C LYS A 77 -14.69 14.72 7.87
N GLU A 78 -14.90 15.34 6.73
CA GLU A 78 -15.82 16.49 6.62
C GLU A 78 -17.17 16.14 7.25
N ALA A 79 -17.84 17.11 7.87
CA ALA A 79 -19.08 16.95 8.63
C ALA A 79 -18.96 16.12 9.95
N ASN A 80 -17.77 16.08 10.58
CA ASN A 80 -17.53 15.39 11.86
C ASN A 80 -17.86 13.89 11.85
N THR A 81 -17.94 13.28 10.69
CA THR A 81 -18.05 11.81 10.60
C THR A 81 -16.67 11.16 10.75
N THR A 82 -16.61 10.01 11.39
CA THR A 82 -15.37 9.27 11.60
C THR A 82 -15.32 8.07 10.70
N GLU A 83 -14.16 7.83 10.07
CA GLU A 83 -13.85 6.61 9.34
C GLU A 83 -12.71 5.87 10.03
N ILE A 84 -12.83 4.56 10.14
CA ILE A 84 -11.72 3.73 10.60
C ILE A 84 -10.92 3.29 9.39
N ASN A 85 -9.70 3.82 9.29
CA ASN A 85 -8.72 3.38 8.32
C ASN A 85 -7.92 2.22 8.92
N GLN A 86 -8.00 1.05 8.33
CA GLN A 86 -7.39 -0.17 8.81
C GLN A 86 -6.62 -0.87 7.68
N MET A 87 -5.40 -1.29 7.94
CA MET A 87 -4.52 -1.92 6.95
C MET A 87 -5.16 -3.17 6.30
N ALA A 88 -5.90 -3.97 7.08
CA ALA A 88 -6.65 -5.13 6.55
C ALA A 88 -7.76 -4.76 5.55
N ASN A 89 -8.20 -3.49 5.54
CA ASN A 89 -9.23 -3.01 4.63
C ASN A 89 -8.64 -2.34 3.37
N TYR A 90 -7.33 -2.30 3.23
CA TYR A 90 -6.72 -1.82 1.98
C TYR A 90 -7.15 -2.71 0.81
N PRO A 91 -7.34 -2.13 -0.38
CA PRO A 91 -7.95 -2.83 -1.51
C PRO A 91 -6.96 -3.75 -2.24
N PHE A 92 -6.26 -4.61 -1.49
CA PHE A 92 -5.47 -5.69 -2.07
C PHE A 92 -6.34 -6.59 -2.93
N ASP A 93 -5.90 -6.90 -4.13
CA ASP A 93 -6.49 -7.95 -4.95
C ASP A 93 -6.03 -9.35 -4.49
N ALA A 94 -6.31 -10.38 -5.27
CA ALA A 94 -6.04 -11.76 -4.90
C ALA A 94 -4.59 -12.23 -5.16
N TYR A 95 -3.70 -11.35 -5.60
CA TYR A 95 -2.35 -11.70 -6.06
C TYR A 95 -1.25 -11.19 -5.12
N TRP A 96 -1.45 -11.34 -3.81
CA TRP A 96 -0.50 -10.88 -2.80
C TRP A 96 -0.15 -11.97 -1.81
N SER A 97 1.13 -12.08 -1.49
CA SER A 97 1.66 -12.92 -0.41
C SER A 97 2.34 -12.06 0.65
N PRO A 98 2.05 -12.26 1.95
CA PRO A 98 2.76 -11.56 3.01
C PRO A 98 4.16 -12.17 3.16
N LEU A 99 5.17 -11.32 3.24
CA LEU A 99 6.53 -11.70 3.62
C LEU A 99 6.79 -11.37 5.09
N LEU A 100 6.35 -10.20 5.53
CA LEU A 100 6.47 -9.73 6.91
C LEU A 100 5.19 -9.00 7.31
N SER A 101 4.75 -9.22 8.55
CA SER A 101 3.59 -8.52 9.12
C SER A 101 3.67 -8.53 10.63
N PHE A 102 4.21 -7.45 11.23
CA PHE A 102 4.38 -7.36 12.68
C PHE A 102 4.37 -5.90 13.18
N PRO A 103 4.03 -5.66 14.45
CA PRO A 103 4.12 -4.34 15.07
C PRO A 103 5.58 -3.93 15.24
N SER A 104 5.83 -2.63 15.19
CA SER A 104 7.15 -2.08 15.52
C SER A 104 7.44 -2.31 17.01
N GLU A 105 8.64 -2.77 17.33
CA GLU A 105 9.09 -2.95 18.71
C GLU A 105 9.20 -1.60 19.45
N ILE A 106 9.57 -0.54 18.74
CA ILE A 106 9.76 0.80 19.32
C ILE A 106 8.42 1.54 19.44
N GLN A 107 7.53 1.38 18.47
CA GLN A 107 6.23 2.04 18.40
C GLN A 107 5.13 1.01 18.11
N PRO A 108 4.59 0.32 19.11
CA PRO A 108 3.66 -0.81 18.90
C PRO A 108 2.40 -0.51 18.09
N HIS A 109 1.98 0.77 18.03
CA HIS A 109 0.87 1.21 17.20
C HIS A 109 1.23 1.32 15.69
N ILE A 110 2.52 1.29 15.35
CA ILE A 110 3.01 1.24 13.98
C ILE A 110 3.21 -0.24 13.60
N HIS A 111 2.74 -0.57 12.44
CA HIS A 111 2.84 -1.92 11.86
C HIS A 111 3.71 -1.88 10.61
N LEU A 112 4.62 -2.82 10.49
CA LEU A 112 5.38 -3.09 9.29
C LEU A 112 4.69 -4.22 8.52
N LEU A 113 4.34 -3.95 7.29
CA LEU A 113 3.84 -4.92 6.33
C LEU A 113 4.75 -4.91 5.11
N ILE A 114 5.30 -6.07 4.77
CA ILE A 114 5.93 -6.29 3.46
C ILE A 114 5.16 -7.40 2.76
N ALA A 115 4.66 -7.10 1.57
CA ALA A 115 3.93 -8.03 0.74
C ALA A 115 4.59 -8.13 -0.63
N ARG A 116 4.55 -9.32 -1.23
CA ARG A 116 5.06 -9.60 -2.56
C ARG A 116 3.91 -9.72 -3.55
N ARG A 117 4.09 -9.16 -4.73
CA ARG A 117 3.19 -9.30 -5.87
C ARG A 117 3.40 -10.65 -6.53
N GLU A 118 2.35 -11.46 -6.63
CA GLU A 118 2.40 -12.78 -7.24
C GLU A 118 1.79 -12.76 -8.65
N ASN A 119 2.18 -13.72 -9.49
CA ASN A 119 1.55 -13.98 -10.79
C ASN A 119 0.38 -14.98 -10.69
N HIS A 120 0.23 -15.66 -9.56
CA HIS A 120 -0.85 -16.60 -9.26
C HIS A 120 -1.51 -16.24 -7.92
N LYS A 121 -2.71 -16.76 -7.70
CA LYS A 121 -3.42 -16.56 -6.44
C LYS A 121 -2.79 -17.45 -5.37
N PRO A 122 -2.33 -16.89 -4.24
CA PRO A 122 -1.86 -17.68 -3.10
C PRO A 122 -2.98 -18.58 -2.54
N ILE A 123 -2.59 -19.68 -1.92
CA ILE A 123 -3.52 -20.63 -1.28
C ILE A 123 -4.33 -19.94 -0.18
N TYR A 124 -3.69 -19.08 0.60
CA TYR A 124 -4.35 -18.33 1.68
C TYR A 124 -4.63 -16.90 1.26
N PRO A 125 -5.88 -16.43 1.38
CA PRO A 125 -6.23 -15.06 1.06
C PRO A 125 -5.47 -14.06 1.94
N PHE A 126 -4.75 -13.15 1.32
CA PHE A 126 -3.91 -12.16 2.02
C PHE A 126 -4.67 -11.35 3.08
N LYS A 127 -5.89 -10.93 2.78
CA LYS A 127 -6.73 -10.17 3.71
C LYS A 127 -7.09 -10.93 4.98
N GLU A 128 -7.25 -12.23 4.88
CA GLU A 128 -7.55 -13.06 6.07
C GLU A 128 -6.34 -13.16 6.99
N ILE A 129 -5.13 -13.24 6.42
CA ILE A 129 -3.89 -13.19 7.20
C ILE A 129 -3.78 -11.88 7.96
N LEU A 130 -4.04 -10.74 7.31
CA LEU A 130 -4.01 -9.43 7.97
C LEU A 130 -5.06 -9.31 9.09
N LYS A 131 -6.26 -9.86 8.92
CA LYS A 131 -7.29 -9.88 9.97
C LYS A 131 -6.85 -10.71 11.18
N THR A 132 -6.19 -11.84 10.95
CA THR A 132 -5.66 -12.70 12.02
C THR A 132 -4.60 -11.97 12.83
N VAL A 133 -3.71 -11.23 12.21
CA VAL A 133 -2.72 -10.37 12.88
C VAL A 133 -3.41 -9.37 13.82
N ARG A 134 -4.50 -8.73 13.39
CA ARG A 134 -5.27 -7.83 14.26
C ARG A 134 -5.75 -8.52 15.52
N GLN A 135 -6.33 -9.72 15.39
CA GLN A 135 -6.88 -10.44 16.53
C GLN A 135 -5.81 -10.83 17.55
N SER A 136 -4.62 -11.18 17.11
CA SER A 136 -3.53 -11.62 17.98
C SER A 136 -2.76 -10.47 18.65
N VAL A 137 -2.55 -9.38 17.93
CA VAL A 137 -1.63 -8.31 18.36
C VAL A 137 -2.36 -7.09 18.93
N TYR A 138 -3.50 -6.70 18.32
CA TYR A 138 -4.18 -5.42 18.64
C TYR A 138 -5.45 -5.59 19.47
N ARG A 139 -5.72 -6.78 19.98
CA ARG A 139 -6.91 -7.06 20.82
C ARG A 139 -6.88 -6.33 22.17
N LYS A 140 -5.73 -5.83 22.58
CA LYS A 140 -5.48 -5.18 23.88
C LYS A 140 -5.24 -3.67 23.80
N LEU A 141 -5.37 -3.06 22.60
CA LEU A 141 -5.33 -1.62 22.38
C LEU A 141 -6.73 -1.08 22.09
#